data_253f4c96dbae74a2a6ba56e2c9923269
#
_entry.id   253f4c96dbae74a2a6ba56e2c9923269
#
_cell.length_a   1.000
_cell.length_b   1.000
_cell.length_c   1.000
_cell.angle_alpha   90.00
_cell.angle_beta   90.00
_cell.angle_gamma   90.00
#
_symmetry.space_group_name_H-M   'P 1'
#
loop_
_entity.id
_entity.type
_entity.pdbx_description
1 polymer ?
#
loop_
_entity_poly.entity_id
_entity_poly.type
_entity_poly.pdbx_seq_one_letter_code
_entity_poly.pdbx_strand_id
1 'polypeptide(L)'
;MSSEFLFTSESVSEGHPDKVADQISDAVLDACIAGDPMSRVAAETLCTTGLVVLAGEITTGANVDYIGLTRDVLKRIGYDNTEYGIDHRGCSVLVGYDKQSQDIAQGVDHAMDDELNLGAGDQGLMFGYACTETPTLMPAPIYYAHRLMERQSIVRKNGTLPFLRPDAKSQVTLRYRDGKPVGADTIVISSQHAPEMSDGTRMKPEFTEAIIEEIIRPVMPKDWLEGTKFLINPTGRFVVGGPQGDCGLTGRKIIVD
;
A
#
# COMPACT_ATOMS: atom_id res chain seq x y z
N MET A 1 -35.89 7.92 15.73
CA MET A 1 -35.58 6.63 15.06
C MET A 1 -34.09 6.44 15.08
N SER A 2 -33.63 5.28 15.54
CA SER A 2 -32.20 4.93 15.48
C SER A 2 -31.76 4.84 14.01
N SER A 3 -30.65 5.47 13.64
CA SER A 3 -30.07 5.34 12.30
C SER A 3 -29.09 4.18 12.27
N GLU A 4 -29.36 3.19 11.45
CA GLU A 4 -28.43 2.07 11.22
C GLU A 4 -27.98 2.07 9.76
N PHE A 5 -26.67 1.87 9.54
CA PHE A 5 -26.10 1.76 8.20
C PHE A 5 -24.80 0.93 8.23
N LEU A 6 -24.37 0.48 7.06
CA LEU A 6 -23.07 -0.14 6.86
C LEU A 6 -22.11 0.84 6.21
N PHE A 7 -20.86 0.83 6.65
CA PHE A 7 -19.79 1.59 6.01
C PHE A 7 -18.56 0.71 5.79
N THR A 8 -17.95 0.83 4.62
CA THR A 8 -16.87 -0.05 4.17
C THR A 8 -15.65 0.76 3.77
N SER A 9 -14.48 0.30 4.18
CA SER A 9 -13.20 0.77 3.67
C SER A 9 -12.29 -0.40 3.33
N GLU A 10 -11.30 -0.15 2.46
CA GLU A 10 -10.33 -1.15 2.06
C GLU A 10 -8.90 -0.67 2.28
N SER A 11 -7.97 -1.61 2.35
CA SER A 11 -6.54 -1.35 2.37
C SER A 11 -5.80 -2.43 1.59
N VAL A 12 -4.54 -2.14 1.27
CA VAL A 12 -3.65 -3.06 0.58
C VAL A 12 -2.35 -3.23 1.36
N SER A 13 -1.68 -4.36 1.15
CA SER A 13 -0.38 -4.62 1.76
C SER A 13 0.75 -3.84 1.08
N GLU A 14 1.91 -3.80 1.74
CA GLU A 14 3.14 -3.23 1.19
C GLU A 14 3.58 -3.87 -0.15
N GLY A 15 3.15 -5.11 -0.42
CA GLY A 15 3.47 -5.83 -1.65
C GLY A 15 2.44 -5.69 -2.78
N HIS A 16 1.36 -4.93 -2.57
CA HIS A 16 0.45 -4.59 -3.65
C HIS A 16 1.18 -3.78 -4.74
N PRO A 17 0.98 -4.06 -6.05
CA PRO A 17 1.76 -3.42 -7.11
C PRO A 17 1.79 -1.89 -7.04
N ASP A 18 0.65 -1.25 -6.85
CA ASP A 18 0.60 0.21 -6.74
C ASP A 18 1.35 0.71 -5.49
N LYS A 19 1.29 -0.02 -4.35
CA LYS A 19 2.04 0.35 -3.15
C LYS A 19 3.53 0.05 -3.25
N VAL A 20 3.93 -0.91 -4.05
CA VAL A 20 5.34 -1.09 -4.43
C VAL A 20 5.83 0.14 -5.18
N ALA A 21 5.06 0.62 -6.17
CA ALA A 21 5.38 1.82 -6.93
C ALA A 21 5.47 3.05 -6.03
N ASP A 22 4.47 3.28 -5.15
CA ASP A 22 4.46 4.39 -4.19
C ASP A 22 5.70 4.37 -3.28
N GLN A 23 6.04 3.22 -2.69
CA GLN A 23 7.19 3.08 -1.80
C GLN A 23 8.53 3.32 -2.51
N ILE A 24 8.64 3.00 -3.79
CA ILE A 24 9.85 3.30 -4.58
C ILE A 24 9.94 4.81 -4.84
N SER A 25 8.84 5.45 -5.22
CA SER A 25 8.79 6.91 -5.43
C SER A 25 9.10 7.69 -4.16
N ASP A 26 8.54 7.25 -3.01
CA ASP A 26 8.83 7.83 -1.69
C ASP A 26 10.31 7.67 -1.31
N ALA A 27 10.89 6.50 -1.58
CA ALA A 27 12.31 6.27 -1.29
C ALA A 27 13.22 7.16 -2.16
N VAL A 28 12.83 7.43 -3.41
CA VAL A 28 13.55 8.40 -4.28
C VAL A 28 13.47 9.81 -3.69
N LEU A 29 12.28 10.24 -3.25
CA LEU A 29 12.08 11.52 -2.59
C LEU A 29 12.94 11.64 -1.33
N ASP A 30 12.90 10.65 -0.45
CA ASP A 30 13.66 10.61 0.79
C ASP A 30 15.19 10.72 0.53
N ALA A 31 15.69 9.97 -0.46
CA ALA A 31 17.10 10.01 -0.81
C ALA A 31 17.55 11.35 -1.38
N CYS A 32 16.71 11.98 -2.20
CA CYS A 32 16.97 13.32 -2.72
C CYS A 32 17.02 14.36 -1.60
N ILE A 33 16.01 14.40 -0.72
CA ILE A 33 15.91 15.36 0.38
C ILE A 33 17.02 15.15 1.40
N ALA A 34 17.41 13.91 1.69
CA ALA A 34 18.49 13.60 2.60
C ALA A 34 19.86 14.15 2.10
N GLY A 35 20.08 14.17 0.78
CA GLY A 35 21.30 14.69 0.17
C GLY A 35 21.26 16.18 -0.17
N ASP A 36 20.07 16.70 -0.43
CA ASP A 36 19.80 18.10 -0.76
C ASP A 36 18.40 18.49 -0.30
N PRO A 37 18.25 19.19 0.84
CA PRO A 37 16.94 19.60 1.37
C PRO A 37 16.13 20.52 0.43
N MET A 38 16.79 21.13 -0.57
CA MET A 38 16.13 22.00 -1.56
C MET A 38 15.70 21.24 -2.81
N SER A 39 15.79 19.91 -2.82
CA SER A 39 15.37 19.09 -3.94
C SER A 39 13.89 19.29 -4.28
N ARG A 40 13.59 19.34 -5.58
CA ARG A 40 12.23 19.26 -6.12
C ARG A 40 12.09 17.92 -6.84
N VAL A 41 11.14 17.10 -6.39
CA VAL A 41 11.03 15.71 -6.79
C VAL A 41 9.59 15.38 -7.18
N ALA A 42 9.39 15.08 -8.46
CA ALA A 42 8.17 14.50 -9.00
C ALA A 42 8.54 13.12 -9.56
N ALA A 43 8.70 12.16 -8.66
CA ALA A 43 9.13 10.81 -9.00
C ALA A 43 7.93 9.89 -9.19
N GLU A 44 7.78 9.36 -10.39
CA GLU A 44 6.76 8.40 -10.74
C GLU A 44 7.38 7.02 -10.99
N THR A 45 6.66 5.99 -10.62
CA THR A 45 7.11 4.60 -10.75
C THR A 45 6.03 3.75 -11.40
N LEU A 46 6.44 2.91 -12.36
CA LEU A 46 5.67 1.80 -12.88
C LEU A 46 6.39 0.49 -12.52
N CYS A 47 5.66 -0.50 -12.02
CA CYS A 47 6.21 -1.83 -11.79
C CYS A 47 5.33 -2.91 -12.44
N THR A 48 5.98 -3.87 -13.09
CA THR A 48 5.34 -5.02 -13.75
C THR A 48 6.26 -6.23 -13.66
N THR A 49 5.95 -7.32 -14.36
CA THR A 49 6.75 -8.55 -14.34
C THR A 49 8.22 -8.27 -14.68
N GLY A 50 9.10 -8.48 -13.71
CA GLY A 50 10.55 -8.35 -13.88
C GLY A 50 11.08 -6.96 -14.22
N LEU A 51 10.25 -5.91 -14.17
CA LEU A 51 10.61 -4.56 -14.61
C LEU A 51 10.06 -3.49 -13.68
N VAL A 52 10.92 -2.51 -13.37
CA VAL A 52 10.55 -1.23 -12.75
C VAL A 52 10.99 -0.11 -13.69
N VAL A 53 10.12 0.85 -13.93
CA VAL A 53 10.41 2.08 -14.68
C VAL A 53 10.23 3.26 -13.75
N LEU A 54 11.29 4.06 -13.63
CA LEU A 54 11.31 5.31 -12.89
C LEU A 54 11.28 6.45 -13.91
N ALA A 55 10.32 7.35 -13.78
CA ALA A 55 10.16 8.49 -14.69
C ALA A 55 9.71 9.73 -13.91
N GLY A 56 9.74 10.89 -14.54
CA GLY A 56 9.32 12.14 -13.93
C GLY A 56 10.41 13.18 -13.96
N GLU A 57 10.28 14.21 -13.12
CA GLU A 57 11.18 15.35 -13.09
C GLU A 57 11.83 15.52 -11.73
N ILE A 58 13.15 15.59 -11.71
CA ILE A 58 13.94 15.75 -10.48
C ILE A 58 14.96 16.89 -10.68
N THR A 59 14.91 17.85 -9.76
CA THR A 59 15.95 18.88 -9.63
C THR A 59 16.59 18.72 -8.25
N THR A 60 17.82 18.24 -8.21
CA THR A 60 18.55 17.95 -6.95
C THR A 60 20.05 18.12 -7.13
N GLY A 61 20.75 18.48 -6.07
CA GLY A 61 22.19 18.38 -5.95
C GLY A 61 22.66 17.04 -5.36
N ALA A 62 21.73 16.18 -4.92
CA ALA A 62 22.06 14.86 -4.38
C ALA A 62 22.53 13.89 -5.46
N ASN A 63 23.43 12.97 -5.07
CA ASN A 63 23.81 11.85 -5.92
C ASN A 63 23.10 10.58 -5.43
N VAL A 64 22.07 10.14 -6.15
CA VAL A 64 21.19 9.04 -5.76
C VAL A 64 21.45 7.80 -6.63
N ASP A 65 21.69 6.65 -5.99
CA ASP A 65 21.71 5.33 -6.65
C ASP A 65 20.27 4.81 -6.79
N TYR A 66 19.56 5.26 -7.82
CA TYR A 66 18.17 4.88 -8.08
C TYR A 66 17.97 3.38 -8.25
N ILE A 67 18.96 2.67 -8.84
CA ILE A 67 18.86 1.23 -9.09
C ILE A 67 19.02 0.47 -7.78
N GLY A 68 20.04 0.79 -6.99
CA GLY A 68 20.26 0.18 -5.68
C GLY A 68 19.09 0.41 -4.74
N LEU A 69 18.62 1.64 -4.66
CA LEU A 69 17.47 2.04 -3.85
C LEU A 69 16.18 1.25 -4.22
N THR A 70 15.86 1.14 -5.51
CA THR A 70 14.71 0.35 -5.99
C THR A 70 14.82 -1.10 -5.54
N ARG A 71 15.99 -1.70 -5.67
CA ARG A 71 16.27 -3.09 -5.25
C ARG A 71 16.12 -3.27 -3.74
N ASP A 72 16.57 -2.31 -2.94
CA ASP A 72 16.44 -2.34 -1.48
C ASP A 72 14.98 -2.24 -1.04
N VAL A 73 14.14 -1.42 -1.71
CA VAL A 73 12.69 -1.37 -1.46
C VAL A 73 12.05 -2.71 -1.75
N LEU A 74 12.28 -3.30 -2.93
CA LEU A 74 11.74 -4.61 -3.30
C LEU A 74 12.17 -5.70 -2.31
N LYS A 75 13.44 -5.70 -1.88
CA LYS A 75 13.97 -6.62 -0.87
C LYS A 75 13.27 -6.46 0.47
N ARG A 76 13.11 -5.22 0.94
CA ARG A 76 12.42 -4.89 2.21
C ARG A 76 10.97 -5.37 2.22
N ILE A 77 10.27 -5.23 1.10
CA ILE A 77 8.89 -5.72 0.92
C ILE A 77 8.84 -7.25 0.95
N GLY A 78 9.88 -7.93 0.44
CA GLY A 78 9.97 -9.39 0.40
C GLY A 78 9.80 -9.97 -1.01
N TYR A 79 10.07 -9.17 -2.05
CA TYR A 79 10.22 -9.66 -3.42
C TYR A 79 11.66 -10.17 -3.62
N ASP A 80 11.93 -11.34 -3.06
CA ASP A 80 13.25 -11.97 -2.97
C ASP A 80 13.33 -13.33 -3.68
N ASN A 81 12.27 -13.72 -4.38
CA ASN A 81 12.18 -14.96 -5.13
C ASN A 81 11.65 -14.70 -6.55
N THR A 82 12.32 -15.26 -7.55
CA THR A 82 11.95 -15.15 -8.97
C THR A 82 10.56 -15.70 -9.28
N GLU A 83 10.06 -16.67 -8.48
CA GLU A 83 8.71 -17.21 -8.61
C GLU A 83 7.61 -16.17 -8.32
N TYR A 84 7.95 -15.04 -7.71
CA TYR A 84 7.00 -13.94 -7.46
C TYR A 84 6.84 -13.01 -8.67
N GLY A 85 7.51 -13.34 -9.79
CA GLY A 85 7.45 -12.58 -11.03
C GLY A 85 8.26 -11.29 -11.05
N ILE A 86 8.76 -10.86 -9.90
CA ILE A 86 9.75 -9.81 -9.72
C ILE A 86 10.67 -10.18 -8.55
N ASP A 87 11.98 -10.01 -8.72
CA ASP A 87 13.00 -10.30 -7.71
C ASP A 87 13.95 -9.11 -7.64
N HIS A 88 14.22 -8.63 -6.45
CA HIS A 88 15.08 -7.47 -6.21
C HIS A 88 16.48 -7.61 -6.82
N ARG A 89 16.99 -8.84 -7.00
CA ARG A 89 18.34 -9.11 -7.57
C ARG A 89 18.35 -9.07 -9.09
N GLY A 90 17.27 -9.56 -9.73
CA GLY A 90 17.21 -9.84 -11.16
C GLY A 90 16.32 -8.91 -11.96
N CYS A 91 15.47 -8.08 -11.32
CA CYS A 91 14.59 -7.18 -12.05
C CYS A 91 15.36 -6.12 -12.84
N SER A 92 14.83 -5.76 -14.00
CA SER A 92 15.30 -4.60 -14.75
C SER A 92 14.80 -3.32 -14.09
N VAL A 93 15.66 -2.30 -14.02
CA VAL A 93 15.30 -0.96 -13.56
C VAL A 93 15.69 0.02 -14.64
N LEU A 94 14.70 0.68 -15.23
CA LEU A 94 14.89 1.76 -16.20
C LEU A 94 14.72 3.09 -15.50
N VAL A 95 15.66 4.01 -15.72
CA VAL A 95 15.65 5.35 -15.11
C VAL A 95 15.55 6.37 -16.22
N GLY A 96 14.44 7.13 -16.21
CA GLY A 96 14.12 8.16 -17.20
C GLY A 96 13.67 9.45 -16.50
N TYR A 97 14.48 9.95 -15.53
CA TYR A 97 14.22 11.25 -14.91
C TYR A 97 14.80 12.38 -15.75
N ASP A 98 13.99 13.40 -15.99
CA ASP A 98 14.37 14.66 -16.60
C ASP A 98 14.46 15.80 -15.55
N LYS A 99 14.94 16.95 -15.97
CA LYS A 99 14.83 18.18 -15.18
C LYS A 99 13.47 18.83 -15.42
N GLN A 100 12.91 19.44 -14.36
CA GLN A 100 11.65 20.18 -14.48
C GLN A 100 11.74 21.27 -15.56
N SER A 101 10.68 21.40 -16.37
CA SER A 101 10.55 22.46 -17.37
C SER A 101 10.73 23.83 -16.72
N GLN A 102 11.49 24.71 -17.39
CA GLN A 102 11.69 26.09 -16.92
C GLN A 102 10.38 26.88 -16.86
N ASP A 103 9.42 26.57 -17.72
CA ASP A 103 8.10 27.23 -17.73
C ASP A 103 7.28 26.90 -16.48
N ILE A 104 7.38 25.66 -15.99
CA ILE A 104 6.74 25.23 -14.74
C ILE A 104 7.52 25.75 -13.52
N ALA A 105 8.85 25.76 -13.59
CA ALA A 105 9.71 26.22 -12.51
C ALA A 105 9.49 27.70 -12.14
N GLN A 106 9.09 28.55 -13.10
CA GLN A 106 8.80 29.97 -12.85
C GLN A 106 7.80 30.21 -11.71
N GLY A 107 6.73 29.35 -11.66
CA GLY A 107 5.72 29.46 -10.60
C GLY A 107 6.24 29.10 -9.20
N VAL A 108 7.30 28.29 -9.12
CA VAL A 108 7.93 27.87 -7.86
C VAL A 108 9.09 28.80 -7.50
N ASP A 109 9.92 29.20 -8.48
CA ASP A 109 11.13 30.00 -8.26
C ASP A 109 10.81 31.44 -7.83
N HIS A 110 9.73 32.05 -8.36
CA HIS A 110 9.27 33.36 -7.91
C HIS A 110 8.73 33.40 -6.48
N ALA A 111 8.35 32.27 -5.92
CA ALA A 111 7.94 32.17 -4.52
C ALA A 111 9.11 32.19 -3.54
N MET A 112 10.34 31.96 -4.00
CA MET A 112 11.54 32.00 -3.15
C MET A 112 11.92 33.42 -2.70
N ASP A 113 11.39 34.49 -3.35
CA ASP A 113 11.62 35.88 -2.98
C ASP A 113 10.74 36.34 -1.80
N ASP A 114 9.72 35.57 -1.41
CA ASP A 114 8.82 35.86 -0.27
C ASP A 114 8.42 34.57 0.42
N GLU A 115 8.95 34.30 1.62
CA GLU A 115 8.66 33.09 2.43
C GLU A 115 7.17 32.89 2.74
N LEU A 116 6.35 33.94 2.62
CA LEU A 116 4.90 33.90 2.85
C LEU A 116 4.09 33.58 1.57
N ASN A 117 4.72 33.64 0.40
CA ASN A 117 4.11 33.38 -0.91
C ASN A 117 4.70 32.18 -1.59
N LEU A 118 4.70 31.03 -0.89
CA LEU A 118 5.12 29.76 -1.50
C LEU A 118 4.21 29.42 -2.69
N GLY A 119 4.79 29.38 -3.88
CA GLY A 119 4.12 28.88 -5.08
C GLY A 119 3.99 27.35 -5.06
N ALA A 120 3.08 26.84 -5.85
CA ALA A 120 2.93 25.41 -6.08
C ALA A 120 3.15 25.08 -7.56
N GLY A 121 3.69 23.90 -7.84
CA GLY A 121 3.91 23.44 -9.23
C GLY A 121 2.62 23.10 -9.97
N ASP A 122 1.49 22.95 -9.25
CA ASP A 122 0.18 22.63 -9.81
C ASP A 122 -0.95 23.15 -8.91
N GLN A 123 -2.17 23.06 -9.41
CA GLN A 123 -3.38 23.32 -8.65
C GLN A 123 -3.57 22.27 -7.56
N GLY A 124 -4.21 22.61 -6.47
CA GLY A 124 -4.53 21.67 -5.41
C GLY A 124 -5.75 22.08 -4.60
N LEU A 125 -6.44 21.08 -4.05
CA LEU A 125 -7.44 21.25 -3.02
C LEU A 125 -7.28 20.13 -1.99
N MET A 126 -7.67 20.39 -0.75
CA MET A 126 -7.45 19.46 0.36
C MET A 126 -8.74 19.31 1.15
N PHE A 127 -9.00 18.08 1.58
CA PHE A 127 -10.05 17.74 2.54
C PHE A 127 -9.41 17.30 3.86
N GLY A 128 -9.94 17.78 4.96
CA GLY A 128 -9.55 17.33 6.29
C GLY A 128 -10.72 16.69 7.00
N TYR A 129 -10.51 15.49 7.56
CA TYR A 129 -11.48 14.80 8.38
C TYR A 129 -10.81 14.09 9.56
N ALA A 130 -11.41 14.20 10.74
CA ALA A 130 -10.99 13.46 11.92
C ALA A 130 -12.22 13.08 12.76
N CYS A 131 -12.13 11.94 13.44
CA CYS A 131 -13.18 11.46 14.35
C CYS A 131 -12.55 10.77 15.57
N THR A 132 -13.38 10.45 16.58
CA THR A 132 -12.93 9.82 17.82
C THR A 132 -13.17 8.31 17.86
N GLU A 133 -13.33 7.68 16.72
CA GLU A 133 -13.62 6.25 16.62
C GLU A 133 -12.41 5.36 16.94
N THR A 134 -11.21 5.90 16.70
CA THR A 134 -9.94 5.18 16.88
C THR A 134 -8.88 6.07 17.55
N PRO A 135 -7.82 5.49 18.12
CA PRO A 135 -6.74 6.25 18.75
C PRO A 135 -5.97 7.18 17.79
N THR A 136 -6.02 6.91 16.50
CA THR A 136 -5.36 7.71 15.46
C THR A 136 -6.26 8.81 14.87
N LEU A 137 -7.45 9.00 15.44
CA LEU A 137 -8.47 9.94 14.98
C LEU A 137 -8.98 9.66 13.55
N MET A 138 -8.73 8.45 13.05
CA MET A 138 -9.22 7.97 11.76
C MET A 138 -10.52 7.19 11.92
N PRO A 139 -11.38 7.16 10.88
CA PRO A 139 -12.58 6.30 10.86
C PRO A 139 -12.23 4.82 11.06
N ALA A 140 -13.04 4.12 11.83
CA ALA A 140 -12.77 2.73 12.20
C ALA A 140 -12.61 1.77 11.01
N PRO A 141 -13.42 1.82 9.92
CA PRO A 141 -13.28 0.89 8.81
C PRO A 141 -11.90 0.94 8.15
N ILE A 142 -11.38 2.14 7.83
CA ILE A 142 -10.05 2.28 7.22
C ILE A 142 -8.94 1.93 8.20
N TYR A 143 -9.08 2.33 9.46
CA TYR A 143 -8.11 2.00 10.50
C TYR A 143 -7.91 0.48 10.62
N TYR A 144 -9.00 -0.29 10.75
CA TYR A 144 -8.89 -1.74 10.88
C TYR A 144 -8.46 -2.40 9.57
N ALA A 145 -8.85 -1.89 8.41
CA ALA A 145 -8.33 -2.38 7.13
C ALA A 145 -6.80 -2.26 7.06
N HIS A 146 -6.22 -1.13 7.49
CA HIS A 146 -4.77 -0.96 7.58
C HIS A 146 -4.14 -1.93 8.57
N ARG A 147 -4.68 -2.04 9.79
CA ARG A 147 -4.14 -2.95 10.82
C ARG A 147 -4.12 -4.42 10.37
N LEU A 148 -5.11 -4.85 9.58
CA LEU A 148 -5.12 -6.19 8.99
C LEU A 148 -3.96 -6.39 8.03
N MET A 149 -3.64 -5.40 7.19
CA MET A 149 -2.54 -5.49 6.24
C MET A 149 -1.16 -5.37 6.90
N GLU A 150 -1.03 -4.54 7.92
CA GLU A 150 0.18 -4.52 8.75
C GLU A 150 0.40 -5.89 9.43
N ARG A 151 -0.65 -6.48 9.98
CA ARG A 151 -0.55 -7.79 10.62
C ARG A 151 -0.20 -8.88 9.62
N GLN A 152 -0.76 -8.84 8.40
CA GLN A 152 -0.41 -9.77 7.32
C GLN A 152 1.10 -9.70 7.01
N SER A 153 1.66 -8.50 6.90
CA SER A 153 3.10 -8.31 6.66
C SER A 153 3.95 -8.83 7.82
N ILE A 154 3.53 -8.61 9.07
CA ILE A 154 4.22 -9.10 10.26
C ILE A 154 4.28 -10.62 10.29
N VAL A 155 3.12 -11.31 10.17
CA VAL A 155 3.06 -12.78 10.27
C VAL A 155 3.73 -13.49 9.10
N ARG A 156 3.80 -12.83 7.94
CA ARG A 156 4.56 -13.29 6.78
C ARG A 156 6.07 -13.18 7.03
N LYS A 157 6.53 -12.00 7.44
CA LYS A 157 7.97 -11.71 7.59
C LYS A 157 8.61 -12.43 8.78
N ASN A 158 7.88 -12.65 9.87
CA ASN A 158 8.39 -13.35 11.04
C ASN A 158 8.28 -14.88 10.95
N GLY A 159 7.69 -15.42 9.85
CA GLY A 159 7.56 -16.84 9.61
C GLY A 159 6.40 -17.52 10.35
N THR A 160 5.49 -16.79 11.00
CA THR A 160 4.28 -17.36 11.60
C THR A 160 3.40 -18.00 10.53
N LEU A 161 3.22 -17.32 9.39
CA LEU A 161 2.52 -17.83 8.22
C LEU A 161 3.45 -17.80 6.98
N PRO A 162 4.41 -18.73 6.87
CA PRO A 162 5.46 -18.69 5.86
C PRO A 162 4.95 -18.93 4.42
N PHE A 163 3.73 -19.39 4.28
CA PHE A 163 3.08 -19.60 2.99
C PHE A 163 2.47 -18.31 2.41
N LEU A 164 2.41 -17.21 3.17
CA LEU A 164 1.95 -15.92 2.66
C LEU A 164 3.00 -15.26 1.76
N ARG A 165 2.52 -14.53 0.77
CA ARG A 165 3.32 -13.76 -0.16
C ARG A 165 3.03 -12.26 -0.01
N PRO A 166 3.83 -11.35 -0.64
CA PRO A 166 3.76 -9.93 -0.34
C PRO A 166 2.43 -9.26 -0.69
N ASP A 167 1.75 -9.67 -1.75
CA ASP A 167 0.52 -9.01 -2.23
C ASP A 167 -0.71 -9.44 -1.45
N ALA A 168 -1.44 -8.47 -0.91
CA ALA A 168 -2.70 -8.72 -0.22
C ALA A 168 -3.60 -7.47 -0.21
N LYS A 169 -4.89 -7.71 -0.02
CA LYS A 169 -5.93 -6.69 0.17
C LYS A 169 -6.82 -7.06 1.35
N SER A 170 -7.31 -6.07 2.05
CA SER A 170 -8.36 -6.19 3.07
C SER A 170 -9.52 -5.26 2.78
N GLN A 171 -10.71 -5.67 3.19
CA GLN A 171 -11.90 -4.82 3.21
C GLN A 171 -12.65 -5.07 4.51
N VAL A 172 -13.01 -4.00 5.21
CA VAL A 172 -13.73 -4.05 6.48
C VAL A 172 -15.04 -3.29 6.34
N THR A 173 -16.15 -4.00 6.54
CA THR A 173 -17.49 -3.44 6.61
C THR A 173 -17.94 -3.43 8.05
N LEU A 174 -18.23 -2.26 8.61
CA LEU A 174 -18.72 -2.09 9.97
C LEU A 174 -20.21 -1.71 9.97
N ARG A 175 -20.93 -2.21 10.99
CA ARG A 175 -22.27 -1.76 11.33
C ARG A 175 -22.18 -0.52 12.22
N TYR A 176 -22.90 0.50 11.83
CA TYR A 176 -23.05 1.74 12.59
C TYR A 176 -24.46 1.84 13.17
N ARG A 177 -24.53 2.34 14.40
CA ARG A 177 -25.78 2.70 15.08
C ARG A 177 -25.61 4.06 15.72
N ASP A 178 -26.49 4.99 15.37
CA ASP A 178 -26.47 6.38 15.86
C ASP A 178 -25.09 7.05 15.72
N GLY A 179 -24.49 6.85 14.54
CA GLY A 179 -23.17 7.42 14.17
C GLY A 179 -21.96 6.78 14.83
N LYS A 180 -22.11 5.63 15.53
CA LYS A 180 -21.01 4.91 16.17
C LYS A 180 -20.86 3.51 15.63
N PRO A 181 -19.61 3.02 15.40
CA PRO A 181 -19.38 1.65 15.01
C PRO A 181 -19.73 0.71 16.16
N VAL A 182 -20.51 -0.34 15.91
CA VAL A 182 -21.01 -1.28 16.92
C VAL A 182 -20.63 -2.73 16.66
N GLY A 183 -20.02 -3.04 15.51
CA GLY A 183 -19.59 -4.38 15.18
C GLY A 183 -19.17 -4.53 13.73
N ALA A 184 -18.43 -5.58 13.41
CA ALA A 184 -18.10 -5.90 12.05
C ALA A 184 -19.23 -6.72 11.40
N ASP A 185 -19.58 -6.36 10.16
CA ASP A 185 -20.53 -7.11 9.34
C ASP A 185 -19.79 -8.12 8.46
N THR A 186 -18.84 -7.65 7.69
CA THR A 186 -18.08 -8.47 6.76
C THR A 186 -16.61 -8.05 6.76
N ILE A 187 -15.71 -9.03 6.81
CA ILE A 187 -14.27 -8.83 6.62
C ILE A 187 -13.82 -9.68 5.43
N VAL A 188 -13.23 -9.04 4.43
CA VAL A 188 -12.64 -9.70 3.27
C VAL A 188 -11.12 -9.59 3.36
N ILE A 189 -10.42 -10.70 3.19
CA ILE A 189 -8.97 -10.73 2.99
C ILE A 189 -8.67 -11.56 1.74
N SER A 190 -7.98 -10.94 0.79
CA SER A 190 -7.38 -11.63 -0.35
C SER A 190 -5.87 -11.54 -0.21
N SER A 191 -5.20 -12.66 0.01
CA SER A 191 -3.75 -12.72 0.20
C SER A 191 -3.13 -13.70 -0.79
N GLN A 192 -2.09 -13.24 -1.45
CA GLN A 192 -1.22 -14.09 -2.27
C GLN A 192 -0.56 -15.15 -1.38
N HIS A 193 -0.44 -16.37 -1.89
CA HIS A 193 0.01 -17.53 -1.13
C HIS A 193 0.82 -18.51 -1.96
N ALA A 194 1.53 -19.41 -1.29
CA ALA A 194 2.23 -20.51 -1.88
C ALA A 194 1.26 -21.56 -2.50
N PRO A 195 1.63 -22.21 -3.61
CA PRO A 195 0.73 -23.11 -4.35
C PRO A 195 0.10 -24.23 -3.52
N GLU A 196 0.82 -24.73 -2.52
CA GLU A 196 0.40 -25.83 -1.64
C GLU A 196 -0.80 -25.50 -0.74
N MET A 197 -1.18 -24.20 -0.62
CA MET A 197 -2.33 -23.78 0.18
C MET A 197 -3.66 -23.84 -0.58
N SER A 198 -3.64 -24.32 -1.81
CA SER A 198 -4.84 -24.55 -2.61
C SER A 198 -4.87 -25.96 -3.21
N ASP A 199 -6.08 -26.47 -3.42
CA ASP A 199 -6.34 -27.69 -4.18
C ASP A 199 -7.11 -27.29 -5.45
N GLY A 200 -6.40 -27.29 -6.57
CA GLY A 200 -6.92 -26.68 -7.80
C GLY A 200 -7.19 -25.19 -7.60
N THR A 201 -8.45 -24.80 -7.73
CA THR A 201 -8.91 -23.42 -7.53
C THR A 201 -9.40 -23.12 -6.11
N ARG A 202 -9.56 -24.14 -5.27
CA ARG A 202 -10.13 -24.00 -3.92
C ARG A 202 -9.02 -23.79 -2.90
N MET A 203 -9.28 -22.89 -1.94
CA MET A 203 -8.42 -22.74 -0.78
C MET A 203 -8.60 -23.93 0.17
N LYS A 204 -7.50 -24.38 0.75
CA LYS A 204 -7.54 -25.36 1.84
C LYS A 204 -8.15 -24.73 3.10
N PRO A 205 -8.94 -25.48 3.89
CA PRO A 205 -9.53 -24.95 5.13
C PRO A 205 -8.49 -24.36 6.09
N GLU A 206 -7.32 -24.98 6.19
CA GLU A 206 -6.22 -24.58 7.06
C GLU A 206 -5.72 -23.15 6.72
N PHE A 207 -5.74 -22.78 5.44
CA PHE A 207 -5.42 -21.40 5.03
C PHE A 207 -6.42 -20.40 5.59
N THR A 208 -7.71 -20.69 5.43
CA THR A 208 -8.80 -19.82 5.90
C THR A 208 -8.74 -19.66 7.42
N GLU A 209 -8.57 -20.77 8.14
CA GLU A 209 -8.47 -20.79 9.60
C GLU A 209 -7.25 -19.98 10.08
N ALA A 210 -6.08 -20.19 9.47
CA ALA A 210 -4.85 -19.45 9.82
C ALA A 210 -4.99 -17.94 9.61
N ILE A 211 -5.63 -17.50 8.53
CA ILE A 211 -5.88 -16.05 8.29
C ILE A 211 -6.80 -15.47 9.38
N ILE A 212 -7.86 -16.20 9.76
CA ILE A 212 -8.78 -15.74 10.79
C ILE A 212 -8.08 -15.66 12.16
N GLU A 213 -7.36 -16.71 12.55
CA GLU A 213 -6.74 -16.80 13.87
C GLU A 213 -5.50 -15.89 14.02
N GLU A 214 -4.66 -15.78 12.99
CA GLU A 214 -3.38 -15.07 13.09
C GLU A 214 -3.43 -13.61 12.59
N ILE A 215 -4.44 -13.25 11.78
CA ILE A 215 -4.54 -11.90 11.24
C ILE A 215 -5.79 -11.19 11.78
N ILE A 216 -6.99 -11.79 11.65
CA ILE A 216 -8.22 -11.06 11.98
C ILE A 216 -8.42 -10.93 13.49
N ARG A 217 -8.38 -12.04 14.22
CA ARG A 217 -8.67 -12.05 15.66
C ARG A 217 -7.71 -11.21 16.49
N PRO A 218 -6.39 -11.14 16.20
CA PRO A 218 -5.48 -10.28 16.97
C PRO A 218 -5.66 -8.78 16.71
N VAL A 219 -6.32 -8.40 15.62
CA VAL A 219 -6.49 -7.00 15.20
C VAL A 219 -7.86 -6.45 15.60
N MET A 220 -8.92 -7.22 15.39
CA MET A 220 -10.29 -6.76 15.57
C MET A 220 -10.74 -6.88 17.03
N PRO A 221 -11.55 -5.94 17.55
CA PRO A 221 -12.18 -6.09 18.83
C PRO A 221 -13.01 -7.39 18.89
N LYS A 222 -12.81 -8.17 19.94
CA LYS A 222 -13.41 -9.51 20.05
C LYS A 222 -14.94 -9.50 19.96
N ASP A 223 -15.55 -8.53 20.63
CA ASP A 223 -17.00 -8.32 20.67
C ASP A 223 -17.58 -7.83 19.33
N TRP A 224 -16.77 -7.26 18.46
CA TRP A 224 -17.20 -6.85 17.12
C TRP A 224 -17.28 -8.01 16.12
N LEU A 225 -16.66 -9.14 16.44
CA LEU A 225 -16.58 -10.31 15.55
C LEU A 225 -17.80 -11.23 15.67
N GLU A 226 -18.73 -10.99 16.60
CA GLU A 226 -19.92 -11.79 16.75
C GLU A 226 -20.86 -11.63 15.53
N GLY A 227 -21.15 -12.74 14.85
CA GLY A 227 -21.95 -12.76 13.63
C GLY A 227 -21.26 -12.19 12.39
N THR A 228 -19.97 -11.90 12.45
CA THR A 228 -19.20 -11.40 11.30
C THR A 228 -19.01 -12.46 10.23
N LYS A 229 -19.21 -12.08 8.98
CA LYS A 229 -18.91 -12.91 7.81
C LYS A 229 -17.45 -12.75 7.40
N PHE A 230 -16.69 -13.83 7.37
CA PHE A 230 -15.32 -13.86 6.87
C PHE A 230 -15.30 -14.37 5.42
N LEU A 231 -14.68 -13.59 4.53
CA LEU A 231 -14.47 -13.93 3.12
C LEU A 231 -12.96 -13.95 2.85
N ILE A 232 -12.36 -15.14 2.94
CA ILE A 232 -10.91 -15.32 2.77
C ILE A 232 -10.66 -15.89 1.37
N ASN A 233 -9.89 -15.17 0.56
CA ASN A 233 -9.66 -15.49 -0.85
C ASN A 233 -10.95 -15.96 -1.55
N PRO A 234 -12.01 -15.14 -1.58
CA PRO A 234 -13.35 -15.57 -2.03
C PRO A 234 -13.37 -16.03 -3.50
N THR A 235 -12.42 -15.58 -4.31
CA THR A 235 -12.23 -16.04 -5.71
C THR A 235 -11.41 -17.31 -5.82
N GLY A 236 -10.88 -17.83 -4.69
CA GLY A 236 -10.07 -19.02 -4.62
C GLY A 236 -8.57 -18.75 -4.74
N ARG A 237 -7.86 -19.59 -5.46
CA ARG A 237 -6.40 -19.59 -5.60
C ARG A 237 -5.85 -18.24 -6.05
N PHE A 238 -4.86 -17.73 -5.28
CA PHE A 238 -4.16 -16.47 -5.56
C PHE A 238 -2.64 -16.66 -5.41
N VAL A 239 -2.04 -17.37 -6.35
CA VAL A 239 -0.59 -17.66 -6.39
C VAL A 239 0.15 -16.62 -7.23
N VAL A 240 -0.40 -16.25 -8.40
CA VAL A 240 0.15 -15.18 -9.23
C VAL A 240 -0.43 -13.86 -8.73
N GLY A 241 0.42 -12.99 -8.22
CA GLY A 241 0.07 -11.69 -7.65
C GLY A 241 1.26 -10.74 -7.73
N GLY A 242 1.15 -9.60 -7.02
CA GLY A 242 2.16 -8.56 -7.10
C GLY A 242 2.30 -7.98 -8.52
N PRO A 243 3.44 -7.37 -8.86
CA PRO A 243 3.69 -6.80 -10.19
C PRO A 243 3.56 -7.77 -11.35
N GLN A 244 3.59 -9.10 -11.10
CA GLN A 244 3.30 -10.10 -12.12
C GLN A 244 1.81 -10.23 -12.41
N GLY A 245 0.98 -10.11 -11.39
CA GLY A 245 -0.47 -10.25 -11.51
C GLY A 245 -1.15 -9.00 -12.05
N ASP A 246 -0.63 -7.84 -11.71
CA ASP A 246 -1.16 -6.54 -12.09
C ASP A 246 -0.05 -5.49 -12.15
N CYS A 247 -0.16 -4.55 -13.09
CA CYS A 247 0.80 -3.45 -13.23
C CYS A 247 0.57 -2.42 -12.12
N GLY A 248 1.62 -2.08 -11.37
CA GLY A 248 1.62 -1.04 -10.36
C GLY A 248 2.02 0.32 -10.91
N LEU A 249 1.35 1.36 -10.43
CA LEU A 249 1.64 2.75 -10.74
C LEU A 249 1.54 3.61 -9.48
N THR A 250 2.44 4.61 -9.38
CA THR A 250 2.39 5.63 -8.35
C THR A 250 1.05 6.37 -8.36
N GLY A 251 0.52 6.71 -7.18
CA GLY A 251 -0.66 7.56 -7.02
C GLY A 251 -2.00 6.89 -7.30
N ARG A 252 -2.05 5.55 -7.46
CA ARG A 252 -3.30 4.82 -7.70
C ARG A 252 -3.97 4.28 -6.44
N LYS A 253 -3.46 4.61 -5.25
CA LYS A 253 -4.00 4.14 -3.96
C LYS A 253 -4.30 5.28 -2.97
N ILE A 254 -4.65 6.46 -3.47
CA ILE A 254 -4.99 7.62 -2.64
C ILE A 254 -6.15 7.36 -1.65
N ILE A 255 -7.07 6.42 -1.99
CA ILE A 255 -8.15 6.01 -1.08
C ILE A 255 -7.62 5.18 0.10
N VAL A 256 -6.49 4.49 -0.08
CA VAL A 256 -5.80 3.76 1.00
C VAL A 256 -4.95 4.72 1.84
N ASP A 257 -4.37 5.73 1.23
CA ASP A 257 -3.50 6.70 1.88
C ASP A 257 -4.30 7.67 2.75
#